data_07d2f28071c16e142d3f4fb08ee81afb
#
_entry.id   07d2f28071c16e142d3f4fb08ee81afb
#
_cell.length_a   1.000
_cell.length_b   1.000
_cell.length_c   1.000
_cell.angle_alpha   90.00
_cell.angle_beta   90.00
_cell.angle_gamma   90.00
#
_symmetry.space_group_name_H-M   'P 1'
#
loop_
_entity.id
_entity.type
_entity.pdbx_description
1 polymer ?
#
loop_
_entity_poly.entity_id
_entity_poly.type
_entity_poly.pdbx_seq_one_letter_code
_entity_poly.pdbx_strand_id
1 'polypeptide(L)'
;RAEEQVMQVLWKIKKGFVKDILEYFDDPKPAYNTVSTIVRILQDKGFVHHKAYGRTHEYFPIVTKDEYSRSHLSNFVNDYFSNSFGKMVSFFAKEKHISVREMEEIMRTMESEVKKQKTEI
;
A
#
# COMPACT_ATOMS: atom_id res chain seq x y z
N ARG A 1 -9.15 2.49 1.55
CA ARG A 1 -9.80 1.28 1.13
C ARG A 1 -10.10 1.18 -0.33
N ALA A 2 -10.96 2.06 -0.86
CA ALA A 2 -11.22 2.09 -2.29
C ALA A 2 -9.95 2.47 -3.07
N GLU A 3 -9.15 3.37 -2.54
CA GLU A 3 -7.87 3.72 -3.14
C GLU A 3 -6.94 2.51 -3.20
N GLU A 4 -6.88 1.74 -2.13
CA GLU A 4 -6.06 0.54 -2.07
C GLU A 4 -6.52 -0.50 -3.08
N GLN A 5 -7.82 -0.70 -3.23
CA GLN A 5 -8.37 -1.63 -4.21
C GLN A 5 -7.97 -1.24 -5.63
N VAL A 6 -8.02 0.05 -5.97
CA VAL A 6 -7.59 0.54 -7.27
C VAL A 6 -6.09 0.30 -7.47
N MET A 7 -5.27 0.57 -6.45
CA MET A 7 -3.83 0.31 -6.53
C MET A 7 -3.54 -1.17 -6.76
N GLN A 8 -4.25 -2.07 -6.07
CA GLN A 8 -4.07 -3.51 -6.27
C GLN A 8 -4.38 -3.93 -7.70
N VAL A 9 -5.44 -3.39 -8.28
CA VAL A 9 -5.79 -3.68 -9.66
C VAL A 9 -4.70 -3.17 -10.60
N LEU A 10 -4.24 -1.93 -10.41
CA LEU A 10 -3.22 -1.33 -11.29
C LEU A 10 -1.89 -2.07 -11.24
N TRP A 11 -1.48 -2.56 -10.07
CA TRP A 11 -0.27 -3.39 -10.00
C TRP A 11 -0.46 -4.71 -10.73
N LYS A 12 -1.67 -5.25 -10.72
CA LYS A 12 -1.98 -6.51 -11.39
C LYS A 12 -1.99 -6.36 -12.92
N ILE A 13 -2.69 -5.34 -13.42
CA ILE A 13 -2.84 -5.14 -14.86
C ILE A 13 -1.75 -4.25 -15.48
N LYS A 14 -0.98 -3.57 -14.63
CA LYS A 14 0.13 -2.67 -14.95
C LYS A 14 -0.29 -1.33 -15.51
N LYS A 15 -1.35 -1.26 -16.27
CA LYS A 15 -1.93 -0.01 -16.78
C LYS A 15 -3.36 -0.28 -17.23
N GLY A 16 -4.20 0.74 -17.17
CA GLY A 16 -5.57 0.60 -17.63
C GLY A 16 -6.34 1.90 -17.60
N PHE A 17 -7.39 1.92 -18.41
CA PHE A 17 -8.40 2.96 -18.37
C PHE A 17 -9.35 2.70 -17.21
N VAL A 18 -10.14 3.69 -16.83
CA VAL A 18 -11.08 3.53 -15.71
C VAL A 18 -12.01 2.32 -15.94
N LYS A 19 -12.48 2.13 -17.17
CA LYS A 19 -13.36 0.98 -17.50
C LYS A 19 -12.64 -0.35 -17.28
N ASP A 20 -11.36 -0.43 -17.56
CA ASP A 20 -10.56 -1.65 -17.35
C ASP A 20 -10.42 -1.95 -15.87
N ILE A 21 -10.18 -0.92 -15.07
CA ILE A 21 -10.06 -1.05 -13.62
C ILE A 21 -11.38 -1.55 -13.04
N LEU A 22 -12.51 -1.01 -13.49
CA LEU A 22 -13.85 -1.41 -13.04
C LEU A 22 -14.13 -2.90 -13.24
N GLU A 23 -13.62 -3.49 -14.33
CA GLU A 23 -13.83 -4.90 -14.61
C GLU A 23 -13.27 -5.84 -13.55
N TYR A 24 -12.30 -5.35 -12.78
CA TYR A 24 -11.64 -6.14 -11.74
C TYR A 24 -12.27 -5.98 -10.35
N PHE A 25 -13.33 -5.18 -10.24
CA PHE A 25 -14.08 -5.04 -9.00
C PHE A 25 -15.21 -6.06 -8.95
N ASP A 26 -15.49 -6.56 -7.74
CA ASP A 26 -16.59 -7.47 -7.51
C ASP A 26 -17.94 -6.74 -7.58
N ASP A 27 -18.98 -7.49 -7.89
CA ASP A 27 -20.34 -6.93 -7.88
C ASP A 27 -20.84 -6.73 -6.45
N PRO A 28 -21.56 -5.65 -6.17
CA PRO A 28 -21.91 -4.57 -7.10
C PRO A 28 -20.69 -3.68 -7.37
N LYS A 29 -20.42 -3.40 -8.63
CA LYS A 29 -19.29 -2.56 -9.01
C LYS A 29 -19.55 -1.11 -8.62
N PRO A 30 -18.50 -0.36 -8.23
CA PRO A 30 -18.65 1.07 -8.01
C PRO A 30 -18.97 1.80 -9.30
N ALA A 31 -19.50 3.00 -9.19
CA ALA A 31 -19.80 3.83 -10.34
C ALA A 31 -18.51 4.25 -11.06
N TYR A 32 -18.59 4.42 -12.36
CA TYR A 32 -17.47 4.91 -13.16
C TYR A 32 -16.88 6.20 -12.59
N ASN A 33 -17.73 7.17 -12.26
CA ASN A 33 -17.27 8.44 -11.72
C ASN A 33 -16.56 8.29 -10.37
N THR A 34 -16.96 7.32 -9.57
CA THR A 34 -16.30 7.05 -8.30
C THR A 34 -14.86 6.60 -8.52
N VAL A 35 -14.65 5.64 -9.42
CA VAL A 35 -13.30 5.16 -9.73
C VAL A 35 -12.49 6.26 -10.42
N SER A 36 -13.10 7.02 -11.30
CA SER A 36 -12.45 8.15 -11.97
C SER A 36 -11.92 9.18 -10.95
N THR A 37 -12.71 9.47 -9.92
CA THR A 37 -12.30 10.37 -8.85
C THR A 37 -11.15 9.78 -8.04
N ILE A 38 -11.23 8.49 -7.70
CA ILE A 38 -10.20 7.80 -6.93
C ILE A 38 -8.86 7.83 -7.64
N VAL A 39 -8.80 7.54 -8.94
CA VAL A 39 -7.51 7.55 -9.65
C VAL A 39 -6.92 8.94 -9.73
N ARG A 40 -7.76 9.98 -9.80
CA ARG A 40 -7.26 11.36 -9.76
C ARG A 40 -6.68 11.71 -8.40
N ILE A 41 -7.32 11.26 -7.32
CA ILE A 41 -6.79 11.42 -5.96
C ILE A 41 -5.44 10.72 -5.82
N LEU A 42 -5.34 9.49 -6.33
CA LEU A 42 -4.08 8.74 -6.30
C LEU A 42 -2.99 9.44 -7.10
N GLN A 43 -3.34 10.05 -8.23
CA GLN A 43 -2.39 10.83 -9.01
C GLN A 43 -1.92 12.07 -8.24
N ASP A 44 -2.84 12.76 -7.59
CA ASP A 44 -2.49 13.92 -6.76
C ASP A 44 -1.57 13.56 -5.62
N LYS A 45 -1.72 12.35 -5.08
CA LYS A 45 -0.84 11.84 -4.02
C LYS A 45 0.51 11.35 -4.54
N GLY A 46 0.69 11.27 -5.86
CA GLY A 46 1.94 10.83 -6.45
C GLY A 46 2.10 9.31 -6.56
N PHE A 47 1.02 8.56 -6.50
CA PHE A 47 1.06 7.09 -6.58
C PHE A 47 0.81 6.55 -7.98
N VAL A 48 0.10 7.30 -8.81
CA VAL A 48 -0.16 6.93 -10.20
C VAL A 48 0.07 8.12 -11.12
N HIS A 49 0.24 7.83 -12.38
CA HIS A 49 0.29 8.82 -13.44
C HIS A 49 -0.57 8.32 -14.60
N HIS A 50 -0.71 9.10 -15.64
CA HIS A 50 -1.50 8.67 -16.78
C HIS A 50 -0.89 9.12 -18.10
N LYS A 51 -1.28 8.44 -19.17
CA LYS A 51 -1.04 8.85 -20.52
C LYS A 51 -2.39 9.17 -21.15
N ALA A 52 -2.48 10.35 -21.76
CA ALA A 52 -3.73 10.77 -22.38
C ALA A 52 -3.87 10.19 -23.79
N TYR A 53 -5.06 9.68 -24.08
CA TYR A 53 -5.45 9.23 -25.42
C TYR A 53 -6.74 9.98 -25.76
N GLY A 54 -6.59 11.18 -26.31
CA GLY A 54 -7.73 12.07 -26.50
C GLY A 54 -8.32 12.47 -25.14
N ARG A 55 -9.60 12.15 -24.92
CA ARG A 55 -10.30 12.48 -23.67
C ARG A 55 -10.19 11.38 -22.63
N THR A 56 -9.63 10.23 -22.99
CA THR A 56 -9.48 9.12 -22.06
C THR A 56 -8.04 9.05 -21.57
N HIS A 57 -7.88 8.64 -20.31
CA HIS A 57 -6.58 8.54 -19.67
C HIS A 57 -6.31 7.10 -19.26
N GLU A 58 -5.15 6.60 -19.67
CA GLU A 58 -4.67 5.29 -19.26
C GLU A 58 -3.75 5.47 -18.06
N TYR A 59 -4.18 4.97 -16.90
CA TYR A 59 -3.46 5.15 -15.64
C TYR A 59 -2.49 3.99 -15.40
N PHE A 60 -1.40 4.30 -14.73
CA PHE A 60 -0.42 3.28 -14.34
C PHE A 60 0.24 3.69 -13.02
N PRO A 61 0.62 2.69 -12.19
CA PRO A 61 1.27 3.00 -10.91
C PRO A 61 2.72 3.43 -11.14
N ILE A 62 3.17 4.40 -10.36
CA ILE A 62 4.55 4.88 -10.39
C ILE A 62 5.27 4.58 -9.08
N VAL A 63 4.63 3.85 -8.18
CA VAL A 63 5.23 3.35 -6.94
C VAL A 63 5.04 1.85 -6.87
N THR A 64 5.99 1.17 -6.23
CA THR A 64 5.87 -0.26 -5.99
C THR A 64 4.94 -0.52 -4.81
N LYS A 65 4.51 -1.79 -4.65
CA LYS A 65 3.74 -2.19 -3.46
C LYS A 65 4.50 -1.89 -2.19
N ASP A 66 5.81 -2.12 -2.18
CA ASP A 66 6.64 -1.87 -1.00
C ASP A 66 6.70 -0.39 -0.67
N GLU A 67 6.89 0.47 -1.64
CA GLU A 67 6.90 1.91 -1.45
C GLU A 67 5.57 2.42 -0.92
N TYR A 68 4.48 1.95 -1.51
CA TYR A 68 3.13 2.31 -1.10
C TYR A 68 2.83 1.85 0.32
N SER A 69 3.16 0.60 0.62
CA SER A 69 2.96 0.01 1.96
C SER A 69 3.77 0.75 3.01
N ARG A 70 5.00 1.13 2.67
CA ARG A 70 5.88 1.87 3.58
C ARG A 70 5.29 3.23 3.94
N SER A 71 4.73 3.94 2.95
CA SER A 71 4.08 5.23 3.17
C SER A 71 2.88 5.09 4.10
N HIS A 72 2.01 4.10 3.85
CA HIS A 72 0.84 3.85 4.68
C HIS A 72 1.21 3.41 6.08
N LEU A 73 2.21 2.55 6.21
CA LEU A 73 2.64 2.07 7.52
C LEU A 73 3.21 3.21 8.36
N SER A 74 4.02 4.07 7.76
CA SER A 74 4.56 5.23 8.46
C SER A 74 3.48 6.13 9.01
N ASN A 75 2.45 6.41 8.21
CA ASN A 75 1.32 7.22 8.65
C ASN A 75 0.53 6.54 9.77
N PHE A 76 0.30 5.25 9.65
CA PHE A 76 -0.41 4.46 10.66
C PHE A 76 0.34 4.49 12.00
N VAL A 77 1.64 4.26 11.97
CA VAL A 77 2.46 4.26 13.18
C VAL A 77 2.48 5.65 13.83
N ASN A 78 2.60 6.70 13.02
CA ASN A 78 2.58 8.06 13.52
C ASN A 78 1.25 8.40 14.19
N ASP A 79 0.14 8.04 13.54
CA ASP A 79 -1.20 8.42 13.99
C ASP A 79 -1.65 7.66 15.24
N TYR A 80 -1.32 6.37 15.32
CA TYR A 80 -1.85 5.49 16.38
C TYR A 80 -0.83 5.09 17.44
N PHE A 81 0.46 5.20 17.17
CA PHE A 81 1.51 4.73 18.07
C PHE A 81 2.59 5.77 18.33
N SER A 82 2.26 7.03 18.17
CA SER A 82 3.17 8.14 18.46
C SER A 82 4.53 7.99 17.75
N ASN A 83 4.47 7.56 16.49
CA ASN A 83 5.66 7.35 15.65
C ASN A 83 6.64 6.31 16.23
N SER A 84 6.13 5.32 16.96
CA SER A 84 6.96 4.28 17.55
C SER A 84 6.54 2.88 17.05
N PHE A 85 7.39 2.28 16.24
CA PHE A 85 7.21 0.89 15.79
C PHE A 85 7.23 -0.08 16.97
N GLY A 86 8.05 0.22 18.00
CA GLY A 86 8.10 -0.59 19.21
C GLY A 86 6.76 -0.65 19.91
N LYS A 87 6.06 0.48 20.01
CA LYS A 87 4.73 0.51 20.60
C LYS A 87 3.72 -0.30 19.81
N MET A 88 3.81 -0.22 18.48
CA MET A 88 2.95 -0.99 17.60
C MET A 88 3.16 -2.50 17.80
N VAL A 89 4.41 -2.95 17.78
CA VAL A 89 4.74 -4.37 17.96
C VAL A 89 4.28 -4.84 19.33
N SER A 90 4.51 -4.05 20.38
CA SER A 90 4.07 -4.37 21.74
C SER A 90 2.57 -4.52 21.83
N PHE A 91 1.83 -3.65 21.16
CA PHE A 91 0.37 -3.71 21.13
C PHE A 91 -0.10 -5.04 20.53
N PHE A 92 0.42 -5.41 19.36
CA PHE A 92 0.03 -6.67 18.72
C PHE A 92 0.42 -7.89 19.53
N ALA A 93 1.56 -7.86 20.20
CA ALA A 93 2.01 -8.95 21.05
C ALA A 93 1.06 -9.12 22.26
N LYS A 94 0.68 -8.02 22.91
CA LYS A 94 -0.22 -8.04 24.06
C LYS A 94 -1.61 -8.52 23.71
N GLU A 95 -2.10 -8.16 22.52
CA GLU A 95 -3.42 -8.57 22.03
C GLU A 95 -3.41 -9.99 21.46
N LYS A 96 -2.27 -10.66 21.53
CA LYS A 96 -2.10 -12.05 21.05
C LYS A 96 -2.39 -12.23 19.55
N HIS A 97 -2.20 -11.18 18.79
CA HIS A 97 -2.28 -11.28 17.33
C HIS A 97 -1.02 -11.86 16.72
N ILE A 98 0.03 -11.99 17.52
CA ILE A 98 1.31 -12.58 17.11
C ILE A 98 1.62 -13.72 18.06
N SER A 99 1.87 -14.92 17.51
CA SER A 99 2.26 -16.07 18.31
C SER A 99 3.71 -15.94 18.81
N VAL A 100 4.07 -16.74 19.82
CA VAL A 100 5.45 -16.78 20.32
C VAL A 100 6.41 -17.14 19.18
N ARG A 101 6.03 -18.10 18.34
CA ARG A 101 6.84 -18.54 17.22
C ARG A 101 7.06 -17.42 16.21
N GLU A 102 6.02 -16.67 15.88
CA GLU A 102 6.14 -15.52 14.98
C GLU A 102 7.03 -14.44 15.58
N MET A 103 6.90 -14.17 16.88
CA MET A 103 7.75 -13.20 17.55
C MET A 103 9.22 -13.60 17.50
N GLU A 104 9.52 -14.88 17.68
CA GLU A 104 10.89 -15.37 17.56
C GLU A 104 11.44 -15.21 16.15
N GLU A 105 10.61 -15.47 15.13
CA GLU A 105 10.99 -15.27 13.74
C GLU A 105 11.26 -13.79 13.42
N ILE A 106 10.40 -12.92 13.94
CA ILE A 106 10.57 -11.46 13.77
C ILE A 106 11.88 -11.02 14.41
N MET A 107 12.18 -11.50 15.61
CA MET A 107 13.42 -11.16 16.30
C MET A 107 14.65 -11.60 15.51
N ARG A 108 14.62 -12.80 14.94
CA ARG A 108 15.74 -13.28 14.11
C ARG A 108 15.93 -12.44 12.87
N THR A 109 14.82 -12.04 12.23
CA THR A 109 14.87 -11.17 11.05
C THR A 109 15.46 -9.80 11.41
N MET A 110 15.03 -9.24 12.52
CA MET A 110 15.54 -7.96 13.00
C MET A 110 17.02 -8.00 13.31
N GLU A 111 17.49 -9.06 13.95
CA GLU A 111 18.91 -9.25 14.23
C GLU A 111 19.73 -9.32 12.94
N SER A 112 19.22 -10.03 11.95
CA SER A 112 19.86 -10.13 10.63
C SER A 112 19.97 -8.76 9.97
N GLU A 113 18.91 -7.97 10.00
CA GLU A 113 18.91 -6.62 9.42
C GLU A 113 19.84 -5.67 10.16
N VAL A 114 19.91 -5.76 11.48
CA VAL A 114 20.83 -4.96 12.28
C VAL A 114 22.28 -5.25 11.89
N LYS A 115 22.62 -6.53 11.71
CA LYS A 115 23.96 -6.92 11.26
C LYS A 115 24.28 -6.37 9.88
N LYS A 116 23.35 -6.44 8.95
CA LYS A 116 23.52 -5.90 7.59
C LYS A 116 23.78 -4.40 7.63
N GLN A 117 22.99 -3.65 8.41
CA GLN A 117 23.13 -2.22 8.51
C GLN A 117 24.46 -1.81 9.14
N LYS A 118 24.91 -2.56 10.12
CA LYS A 118 26.24 -2.32 10.72
C LYS A 118 27.36 -2.56 9.74
N THR A 119 27.20 -3.54 8.84
CA THR A 119 28.22 -3.86 7.83
C THR A 119 28.29 -2.81 6.73
N GLU A 120 27.16 -2.16 6.42
CA GLU A 120 27.07 -1.13 5.38
C GLU A 120 27.67 0.21 5.81
N ILE A 121 27.89 0.40 7.09
CA ILE A 121 28.49 1.60 7.63
C ILE A 121 30.01 1.46 7.63
#